data_0b02ac1e933555b0c1f8afb91138c784
#
_entry.id   0b02ac1e933555b0c1f8afb91138c784
#
_cell.length_a   1.000
_cell.length_b   1.000
_cell.length_c   1.000
_cell.angle_alpha   90.00
_cell.angle_beta   90.00
_cell.angle_gamma   90.00
#
_symmetry.space_group_name_H-M   'P 1'
#
loop_
_entity.id
_entity.type
_entity.pdbx_description
1 polymer ?
#
loop_
_entity_poly.entity_id
_entity_poly.type
_entity_poly.pdbx_seq_one_letter_code
_entity_poly.pdbx_strand_id
1 'polypeptide(L)'
;KEIVYEEYPVLSEEQKDRLDQKVQMIGTGYVLTVTYFVHNHPLDTRKGQIQTVTGEVIYWNPSRNLQIGQTEIQICDIIELSGDIFDGLEEPA
;
A
#
# COMPACT_ATOMS: atom_id res chain seq x y z
N LYS A 1 -9.24 -24.21 12.31
CA LYS A 1 -8.48 -23.73 11.16
C LYS A 1 -7.41 -22.76 11.59
N GLU A 2 -6.19 -23.02 11.19
CA GLU A 2 -5.09 -22.15 11.56
C GLU A 2 -5.05 -20.94 10.66
N ILE A 3 -4.77 -19.78 11.27
CA ILE A 3 -4.51 -18.56 10.53
C ILE A 3 -3.03 -18.51 10.27
N VAL A 4 -2.66 -18.36 8.99
CA VAL A 4 -1.26 -18.21 8.61
C VAL A 4 -0.93 -16.74 8.60
N TYR A 5 0.04 -16.33 9.43
CA TYR A 5 0.50 -14.95 9.49
C TYR A 5 1.77 -14.79 8.67
N GLU A 6 1.89 -13.63 8.05
CA GLU A 6 3.07 -13.27 7.28
C GLU A 6 3.85 -12.21 8.04
N GLU A 7 5.15 -12.14 7.79
CA GLU A 7 5.96 -11.10 8.40
C GLU A 7 5.88 -9.82 7.58
N TYR A 8 6.03 -8.69 8.28
CA TYR A 8 6.08 -7.40 7.61
C TYR A 8 7.28 -7.40 6.65
N PRO A 9 7.04 -7.15 5.36
CA PRO A 9 8.11 -7.23 4.38
C PRO A 9 9.13 -6.10 4.56
N VAL A 10 10.40 -6.45 4.34
CA VAL A 10 11.49 -5.47 4.38
C VAL A 10 11.74 -5.02 2.95
N LEU A 11 11.47 -3.75 2.68
CA LEU A 11 11.66 -3.18 1.36
C LEU A 11 13.09 -2.66 1.21
N SER A 12 13.65 -2.83 0.00
CA SER A 12 14.96 -2.26 -0.29
C SER A 12 14.85 -0.74 -0.41
N GLU A 13 15.96 -0.04 -0.35
CA GLU A 13 15.99 1.41 -0.52
C GLU A 13 15.38 1.82 -1.86
N GLU A 14 15.70 1.07 -2.90
CA GLU A 14 15.16 1.33 -4.22
C GLU A 14 13.65 1.17 -4.27
N GLN A 15 13.14 0.14 -3.62
CA GLN A 15 11.70 -0.08 -3.53
C GLN A 15 11.01 1.03 -2.74
N LYS A 16 11.63 1.47 -1.66
CA LYS A 16 11.08 2.57 -0.85
C LYS A 16 11.06 3.87 -1.64
N ASP A 17 12.12 4.16 -2.37
CA ASP A 17 12.18 5.37 -3.19
C ASP A 17 11.11 5.37 -4.27
N ARG A 18 10.93 4.23 -4.92
CA ARG A 18 9.91 4.10 -5.96
C ARG A 18 8.51 4.25 -5.38
N LEU A 19 8.29 3.65 -4.23
CA LEU A 19 7.01 3.75 -3.54
C LEU A 19 6.73 5.21 -3.15
N ASP A 20 7.74 5.90 -2.67
CA ASP A 20 7.65 7.31 -2.28
C ASP A 20 7.26 8.19 -3.47
N GLN A 21 7.84 7.93 -4.63
CA GLN A 21 7.48 8.64 -5.85
C GLN A 21 6.03 8.39 -6.23
N LYS A 22 5.59 7.15 -6.15
CA LYS A 22 4.20 6.79 -6.44
C LYS A 22 3.24 7.47 -5.47
N VAL A 23 3.61 7.48 -4.20
CA VAL A 23 2.79 8.11 -3.16
C VAL A 23 2.51 9.57 -3.49
N GLN A 24 3.50 10.27 -4.01
CA GLN A 24 3.33 11.69 -4.33
C GLN A 24 2.51 11.94 -5.59
N MET A 25 2.25 10.92 -6.38
CA MET A 25 1.43 11.05 -7.58
C MET A 25 -0.04 10.81 -7.31
N ILE A 26 -0.37 10.29 -6.14
CA ILE A 26 -1.75 9.94 -5.81
C ILE A 26 -2.59 11.21 -5.65
N GLY A 27 -3.85 11.12 -6.06
CA GLY A 27 -4.84 12.16 -5.84
C GLY A 27 -6.21 11.53 -5.71
N THR A 28 -7.15 12.29 -5.16
CA THR A 28 -8.52 11.80 -5.04
C THR A 28 -9.13 11.64 -6.44
N GLY A 29 -9.96 10.62 -6.59
CA GLY A 29 -10.61 10.31 -7.85
C GLY A 29 -9.87 9.32 -8.73
N TYR A 30 -8.62 9.04 -8.45
CA TYR A 30 -7.88 8.04 -9.21
C TYR A 30 -8.22 6.64 -8.71
N VAL A 31 -8.22 5.68 -9.63
CA VAL A 31 -8.43 4.27 -9.30
C VAL A 31 -7.07 3.61 -9.16
N LEU A 32 -6.82 3.03 -8.01
CA LEU A 32 -5.53 2.42 -7.68
C LEU A 32 -5.72 1.02 -7.13
N THR A 33 -4.67 0.22 -7.27
CA THR A 33 -4.54 -1.05 -6.56
C THR A 33 -3.44 -0.88 -5.52
N VAL A 34 -3.78 -1.13 -4.27
CA VAL A 34 -2.84 -0.96 -3.16
C VAL A 34 -2.63 -2.30 -2.47
N THR A 35 -1.37 -2.69 -2.33
CA THR A 35 -0.99 -3.85 -1.52
C THR A 35 -0.46 -3.30 -0.20
N TYR A 36 -1.03 -3.78 0.90
CA TYR A 36 -0.72 -3.24 2.21
C TYR A 36 -0.70 -4.34 3.25
N PHE A 37 -0.11 -4.02 4.40
CA PHE A 37 0.04 -4.97 5.49
C PHE A 37 -1.01 -4.72 6.56
N VAL A 38 -1.70 -5.77 6.99
CA VAL A 38 -2.70 -5.72 8.05
C VAL A 38 -2.10 -6.29 9.32
N HIS A 39 -2.01 -5.46 10.36
CA HIS A 39 -1.44 -5.87 11.65
C HIS A 39 -2.52 -6.55 12.48
N ASN A 40 -2.76 -7.82 12.23
CA ASN A 40 -3.82 -8.55 12.91
C ASN A 40 -3.32 -9.70 13.77
N HIS A 41 -2.02 -9.79 13.99
CA HIS A 41 -1.48 -10.78 14.90
C HIS A 41 -1.69 -10.29 16.34
N PRO A 42 -2.24 -11.14 17.22
CA PRO A 42 -2.61 -10.69 18.57
C PRO A 42 -1.43 -10.32 19.46
N LEU A 43 -0.24 -10.84 19.19
CA LEU A 43 0.92 -10.66 20.07
C LEU A 43 2.13 -10.01 19.39
N ASP A 44 2.23 -10.09 18.07
CA ASP A 44 3.42 -9.62 17.36
C ASP A 44 3.01 -8.61 16.29
N THR A 45 3.40 -7.35 16.49
CA THR A 45 3.03 -6.29 15.56
C THR A 45 3.76 -6.38 14.21
N ARG A 46 4.80 -7.22 14.13
CA ARG A 46 5.52 -7.43 12.87
C ARG A 46 4.93 -8.56 12.05
N LYS A 47 3.88 -9.21 12.55
CA LYS A 47 3.20 -10.28 11.83
C LYS A 47 1.77 -9.88 11.56
N GLY A 48 1.25 -10.35 10.45
CA GLY A 48 -0.12 -10.05 10.05
C GLY A 48 -0.40 -10.67 8.71
N GLN A 49 -1.11 -9.95 7.86
CA GLN A 49 -1.49 -10.44 6.54
C GLN A 49 -1.29 -9.37 5.49
N ILE A 50 -0.85 -9.79 4.32
CA ILE A 50 -0.73 -8.90 3.17
C ILE A 50 -2.04 -8.94 2.41
N GLN A 51 -2.62 -7.78 2.18
CA GLN A 51 -3.90 -7.64 1.51
C GLN A 51 -3.79 -6.70 0.33
N THR A 52 -4.69 -6.84 -0.63
CA THR A 52 -4.73 -5.98 -1.80
C THR A 52 -6.13 -5.44 -1.97
N VAL A 53 -6.25 -4.15 -2.25
CA VAL A 53 -7.53 -3.52 -2.52
C VAL A 53 -7.42 -2.67 -3.77
N THR A 54 -8.48 -2.69 -4.58
CA THR A 54 -8.59 -1.87 -5.78
C THR A 54 -9.82 -1.00 -5.67
N GLY A 55 -9.68 0.28 -5.97
CA GLY A 55 -10.82 1.18 -5.95
C GLY A 55 -10.39 2.62 -6.12
N GLU A 56 -11.38 3.49 -5.99
CA GLU A 56 -11.18 4.93 -6.16
C GLU A 56 -10.68 5.55 -4.85
N VAL A 57 -9.68 6.42 -4.96
CA VAL A 57 -9.15 7.15 -3.82
C VAL A 57 -10.14 8.24 -3.43
N ILE A 58 -10.71 8.14 -2.24
CA ILE A 58 -11.66 9.14 -1.75
C ILE A 58 -11.04 10.09 -0.74
N TYR A 59 -9.90 9.72 -0.16
CA TYR A 59 -9.16 10.59 0.75
C TYR A 59 -7.67 10.29 0.61
N TRP A 60 -6.86 11.33 0.65
CA TRP A 60 -5.43 11.19 0.48
C TRP A 60 -4.67 12.18 1.34
N ASN A 61 -3.79 11.66 2.17
CA ASN A 61 -2.85 12.47 2.95
C ASN A 61 -1.48 11.80 2.89
N PRO A 62 -0.52 12.37 2.18
CA PRO A 62 0.77 11.71 1.96
C PRO A 62 1.58 11.47 3.23
N SER A 63 1.24 12.14 4.32
CA SER A 63 1.95 11.98 5.59
C SER A 63 1.25 11.03 6.55
N ARG A 64 0.03 10.60 6.26
CA ARG A 64 -0.75 9.84 7.22
C ARG A 64 -1.40 8.61 6.62
N ASN A 65 -2.40 8.80 5.78
CA ASN A 65 -3.20 7.68 5.30
C ASN A 65 -3.87 7.96 3.98
N LEU A 66 -4.39 6.89 3.43
CA LEU A 66 -5.08 6.86 2.15
C LEU A 66 -6.35 6.07 2.36
N GLN A 67 -7.47 6.52 1.77
CA GLN A 67 -8.70 5.76 1.86
C GLN A 67 -9.20 5.41 0.47
N ILE A 68 -9.41 4.12 0.25
CA ILE A 68 -9.97 3.59 -1.00
C ILE A 68 -11.30 2.94 -0.65
N GLY A 69 -12.39 3.54 -1.16
CA GLY A 69 -13.73 3.08 -0.82
C GLY A 69 -13.95 3.14 0.69
N GLN A 70 -14.16 2.00 1.30
CA GLN A 70 -14.35 1.91 2.74
C GLN A 70 -13.08 1.47 3.50
N THR A 71 -11.98 1.31 2.77
CA THR A 71 -10.74 0.80 3.35
C THR A 71 -9.77 1.94 3.62
N GLU A 72 -9.38 2.11 4.87
CA GLU A 72 -8.37 3.07 5.25
C GLU A 72 -7.03 2.36 5.40
N ILE A 73 -5.99 2.93 4.80
CA ILE A 73 -4.66 2.33 4.78
C ILE A 73 -3.65 3.35 5.28
N GLN A 74 -2.85 2.98 6.26
CA GLN A 74 -1.77 3.84 6.73
C GLN A 74 -0.65 3.86 5.68
N ILE A 75 -0.08 5.02 5.44
CA ILE A 75 0.97 5.16 4.43
C ILE A 75 2.15 4.25 4.75
N CYS A 76 2.51 4.13 6.02
CA CYS A 76 3.63 3.29 6.41
C CYS A 76 3.38 1.79 6.22
N ASP A 77 2.13 1.39 6.02
CA ASP A 77 1.79 -0.01 5.80
C ASP A 77 1.69 -0.38 4.32
N ILE A 78 1.81 0.58 3.43
CA ILE A 78 1.74 0.33 2.00
C ILE A 78 2.99 -0.41 1.55
N ILE A 79 2.79 -1.53 0.87
CA ILE A 79 3.88 -2.34 0.34
C ILE A 79 4.09 -2.04 -1.13
N GLU A 80 3.00 -1.89 -1.89
CA GLU A 80 3.10 -1.65 -3.31
C GLU A 80 1.88 -0.86 -3.79
N LEU A 81 2.10 -0.02 -4.78
CA LEU A 81 1.06 0.75 -5.44
C LEU A 81 1.07 0.45 -6.93
N SER A 82 -0.11 0.30 -7.50
CA SER A 82 -0.25 0.00 -8.92
C SER A 82 -1.44 0.78 -9.48
N GLY A 83 -1.38 1.12 -10.75
CA GLY A 83 -2.45 1.84 -11.41
C GLY A 83 -1.95 2.57 -12.63
N ASP A 84 -2.89 3.01 -13.47
CA ASP A 84 -2.54 3.67 -14.73
C ASP A 84 -1.73 4.95 -14.54
N ILE A 85 -1.95 5.65 -13.43
CA ILE A 85 -1.23 6.90 -13.15
C ILE A 85 0.26 6.66 -12.92
N PHE A 86 0.67 5.42 -12.68
CA PHE A 86 2.06 5.08 -12.41
C PHE A 86 2.78 4.53 -13.64
N ASP A 87 2.11 4.42 -14.76
CA ASP A 87 2.70 3.80 -15.97
C ASP A 87 3.97 4.49 -16.41
N GLY A 88 4.07 5.79 -16.19
CA GLY A 88 5.26 6.54 -16.55
C GLY A 88 6.47 6.28 -15.66
N LEU A 89 6.23 5.73 -14.47
CA LEU A 89 7.29 5.42 -13.51
C LEU A 89 7.80 4.00 -13.65
N GLU A 90 6.96 3.09 -14.17
CA GLU A 90 7.34 1.71 -14.31
C GLU A 90 8.08 1.51 -15.60
N GLU A 91 9.37 1.27 -15.47
CA GLU A 91 10.22 1.05 -16.62
C GLU A 91 9.85 -0.28 -17.28
N PRO A 92 9.62 -0.28 -18.58
CA PRO A 92 9.49 -1.55 -19.28
C PRO A 92 10.84 -2.23 -19.23
N ALA A 93 10.82 -3.44 -18.79
CA ALA A 93 12.06 -4.21 -18.66
C ALA A 93 12.71 -4.44 -20.01
#